data_03179b4dbd8b8a632875a4da45494ba8
#
_entry.id   03179b4dbd8b8a632875a4da45494ba8
#
_cell.length_a   1.000
_cell.length_b   1.000
_cell.length_c   1.000
_cell.angle_alpha   90.00
_cell.angle_beta   90.00
_cell.angle_gamma   90.00
#
_symmetry.space_group_name_H-M   'P 1'
#
loop_
_entity.id
_entity.type
_entity.pdbx_description
1 polymer ?
#
loop_
_entity_poly.entity_id
_entity_poly.type
_entity_poly.pdbx_seq_one_letter_code
_entity_poly.pdbx_strand_id
1 'polypeptide(L)'
;MSYLHIDKMDAIKDFPNKSDQLAIMNRHMPENANLFFTELLKISFNITGKINKETATINIKDLLSDKVPKKIQNHVFYQNWIEDMANLYKLFCIMEKSSCISYNISSHRGCRRYHIDNVPIRLLVTYAGQGTEWLPDNFADKIAYKNGEPNEKIIKDISAKQFIGEWDIAVFKGGPEGLLHRTPDSALNKNSILMRLDHPEFWKNIQRNFKQNTVYL
;
A
#
# COMPACT_ATOMS: atom_id res chain seq x y z
N MET A 1 9.31 18.23 -8.97
CA MET A 1 9.23 16.92 -8.28
C MET A 1 7.92 16.89 -7.56
N SER A 2 7.18 15.81 -7.67
CA SER A 2 5.81 15.75 -7.17
C SER A 2 5.68 14.85 -5.94
N TYR A 3 6.69 14.82 -5.07
CA TYR A 3 6.58 14.12 -3.79
C TYR A 3 7.00 15.02 -2.62
N LEU A 4 6.32 14.81 -1.50
CA LEU A 4 6.49 15.51 -0.25
C LEU A 4 7.13 14.56 0.78
N HIS A 5 8.26 14.98 1.35
CA HIS A 5 8.82 14.29 2.52
C HIS A 5 8.15 14.82 3.78
N ILE A 6 7.74 13.92 4.67
CA ILE A 6 7.00 14.23 5.90
C ILE A 6 7.77 13.71 7.10
N ASP A 7 8.06 14.60 8.05
CA ASP A 7 8.81 14.27 9.27
C ASP A 7 7.92 13.88 10.46
N LYS A 8 6.64 14.29 10.43
CA LYS A 8 5.71 14.08 11.55
C LYS A 8 4.43 13.43 11.08
N MET A 9 3.98 12.41 11.81
CA MET A 9 2.75 11.65 11.52
C MET A 9 1.53 12.56 11.35
N ASP A 10 1.40 13.60 12.15
CA ASP A 10 0.25 14.52 12.07
C ASP A 10 0.22 15.33 10.77
N ALA A 11 1.38 15.64 10.19
CA ALA A 11 1.45 16.40 8.95
C ALA A 11 0.95 15.61 7.72
N ILE A 12 0.95 14.28 7.78
CA ILE A 12 0.47 13.43 6.68
C ILE A 12 -1.05 13.56 6.48
N LYS A 13 -1.79 13.96 7.52
CA LYS A 13 -3.26 14.14 7.47
C LYS A 13 -3.68 15.22 6.45
N ASP A 14 -2.81 16.20 6.22
CA ASP A 14 -3.07 17.32 5.31
C ASP A 14 -2.71 17.02 3.87
N PHE A 15 -2.08 15.88 3.60
CA PHE A 15 -1.64 15.50 2.26
C PHE A 15 -2.75 15.50 1.20
N PRO A 16 -4.00 15.09 1.48
CA PRO A 16 -5.07 15.17 0.48
C PRO A 16 -5.26 16.58 -0.11
N ASN A 17 -4.93 17.62 0.64
CA ASN A 17 -5.07 19.02 0.25
C ASN A 17 -3.80 19.61 -0.43
N LYS A 18 -2.71 18.83 -0.53
CA LYS A 18 -1.46 19.26 -1.18
C LYS A 18 -1.53 19.02 -2.70
N SER A 19 -0.69 19.70 -3.47
CA SER A 19 -0.55 19.45 -4.91
C SER A 19 0.33 18.25 -5.25
N ASP A 20 1.14 17.79 -4.29
CA ASP A 20 2.06 16.67 -4.50
C ASP A 20 1.29 15.37 -4.76
N GLN A 21 1.90 14.47 -5.55
CA GLN A 21 1.31 13.19 -5.96
C GLN A 21 1.61 12.04 -4.99
N LEU A 22 2.66 12.20 -4.18
CA LEU A 22 3.14 11.22 -3.24
C LEU A 22 3.62 11.92 -1.97
N ALA A 23 3.21 11.42 -0.81
CA ALA A 23 3.82 11.76 0.46
C ALA A 23 4.56 10.54 1.01
N ILE A 24 5.79 10.75 1.50
CA ILE A 24 6.60 9.71 2.12
C ILE A 24 7.02 10.18 3.51
N MET A 25 6.78 9.32 4.50
CA MET A 25 7.32 9.46 5.84
C MET A 25 8.25 8.29 6.10
N ASN A 26 9.55 8.58 6.23
CA ASN A 26 10.52 7.53 6.54
C ASN A 26 10.38 7.08 8.00
N ARG A 27 10.43 5.77 8.19
CA ARG A 27 10.42 5.14 9.50
C ARG A 27 11.48 4.06 9.57
N HIS A 28 12.06 3.89 10.75
CA HIS A 28 12.96 2.76 11.01
C HIS A 28 12.15 1.55 11.46
N MET A 29 12.58 0.36 11.00
CA MET A 29 12.06 -0.90 11.53
C MET A 29 12.38 -0.97 13.02
N PRO A 30 11.39 -1.23 13.89
CA PRO A 30 11.63 -1.36 15.33
C PRO A 30 12.61 -2.50 15.64
N GLU A 31 13.35 -2.35 16.72
CA GLU A 31 14.18 -3.43 17.26
C GLU A 31 13.33 -4.68 17.49
N ASN A 32 13.90 -5.85 17.29
CA ASN A 32 13.24 -7.16 17.40
C ASN A 32 12.12 -7.47 16.37
N ALA A 33 11.84 -6.59 15.41
CA ALA A 33 10.88 -6.85 14.34
C ALA A 33 11.41 -7.84 13.29
N ASN A 34 12.71 -7.86 13.07
CA ASN A 34 13.34 -8.64 11.98
C ASN A 34 13.02 -10.14 12.06
N LEU A 35 13.19 -10.76 13.25
CA LEU A 35 12.87 -12.18 13.43
C LEU A 35 11.39 -12.48 13.20
N PHE A 36 10.51 -11.61 13.67
CA PHE A 36 9.08 -11.72 13.45
C PHE A 36 8.74 -11.73 11.95
N PHE A 37 9.24 -10.77 11.19
CA PHE A 37 8.97 -10.68 9.75
C PHE A 37 9.65 -11.78 8.94
N THR A 38 10.82 -12.27 9.36
CA THR A 38 11.46 -13.44 8.76
C THR A 38 10.56 -14.68 8.83
N GLU A 39 9.88 -14.91 9.96
CA GLU A 39 8.92 -16.01 10.08
C GLU A 39 7.62 -15.71 9.31
N LEU A 40 7.12 -14.49 9.35
CA LEU A 40 5.90 -14.09 8.65
C LEU A 40 6.04 -14.19 7.12
N LEU A 41 7.21 -13.92 6.56
CA LEU A 41 7.50 -14.05 5.12
C LEU A 41 7.45 -15.50 4.62
N LYS A 42 7.50 -16.50 5.51
CA LYS A 42 7.39 -17.93 5.13
C LYS A 42 5.96 -18.38 4.86
N ILE A 43 4.97 -17.57 5.24
CA ILE A 43 3.56 -17.92 5.07
C ILE A 43 2.90 -17.08 3.97
N SER A 44 1.93 -17.70 3.29
CA SER A 44 1.15 -17.06 2.26
C SER A 44 -0.22 -16.66 2.81
N PHE A 45 -0.55 -15.37 2.70
CA PHE A 45 -1.86 -14.86 3.05
C PHE A 45 -2.24 -13.64 2.23
N ASN A 46 -3.55 -13.44 2.09
CA ASN A 46 -4.16 -12.23 1.57
C ASN A 46 -5.43 -11.98 2.37
N ILE A 47 -5.44 -10.96 3.18
CA ILE A 47 -6.49 -10.65 4.15
C ILE A 47 -7.08 -9.30 3.79
N THR A 48 -8.38 -9.26 3.57
CA THR A 48 -9.13 -8.06 3.27
C THR A 48 -10.28 -7.93 4.24
N GLY A 49 -10.62 -6.70 4.58
CA GLY A 49 -11.77 -6.42 5.44
C GLY A 49 -12.16 -4.96 5.44
N LYS A 50 -13.37 -4.71 5.93
CA LYS A 50 -13.79 -3.39 6.37
C LYS A 50 -13.70 -3.37 7.89
N ILE A 51 -13.05 -2.37 8.42
CA ILE A 51 -12.73 -2.23 9.84
C ILE A 51 -13.37 -0.93 10.32
N ASN A 52 -13.92 -0.92 11.52
CA ASN A 52 -14.37 0.30 12.15
C ASN A 52 -13.18 1.00 12.83
N LYS A 53 -13.08 2.31 12.68
CA LYS A 53 -12.02 3.14 13.27
C LYS A 53 -11.86 2.92 14.77
N GLU A 54 -12.97 2.88 15.51
CA GLU A 54 -12.96 2.79 16.97
C GLU A 54 -12.49 1.42 17.49
N THR A 55 -12.73 0.36 16.72
CA THR A 55 -12.37 -1.02 17.07
C THR A 55 -11.23 -1.57 16.21
N ALA A 56 -10.43 -0.71 15.58
CA ALA A 56 -9.44 -1.10 14.58
C ALA A 56 -8.47 -2.18 15.09
N THR A 57 -7.93 -2.04 16.29
CA THR A 57 -7.00 -3.01 16.90
C THR A 57 -7.63 -4.40 17.04
N ILE A 58 -8.88 -4.44 17.54
CA ILE A 58 -9.61 -5.70 17.74
C ILE A 58 -9.93 -6.33 16.38
N ASN A 59 -10.49 -5.56 15.45
CA ASN A 59 -10.88 -6.07 14.14
C ASN A 59 -9.68 -6.57 13.31
N ILE A 60 -8.54 -5.87 13.35
CA ILE A 60 -7.32 -6.34 12.68
C ILE A 60 -6.85 -7.67 13.28
N LYS A 61 -6.83 -7.78 14.61
CA LYS A 61 -6.46 -9.00 15.31
C LYS A 61 -7.37 -10.17 14.93
N ASP A 62 -8.67 -9.94 14.86
CA ASP A 62 -9.67 -10.95 14.48
C ASP A 62 -9.46 -11.41 13.02
N LEU A 63 -9.24 -10.47 12.08
CA LEU A 63 -8.96 -10.78 10.69
C LEU A 63 -7.69 -11.63 10.49
N LEU A 64 -6.70 -11.45 11.35
CA LEU A 64 -5.45 -12.20 11.30
C LEU A 64 -5.52 -13.56 12.02
N SER A 65 -6.49 -13.77 12.90
CA SER A 65 -6.52 -14.88 13.86
C SER A 65 -6.46 -16.25 13.22
N ASP A 66 -7.17 -16.45 12.09
CA ASP A 66 -7.24 -17.72 11.36
C ASP A 66 -6.25 -17.84 10.20
N LYS A 67 -5.55 -16.76 9.89
CA LYS A 67 -4.65 -16.66 8.72
C LYS A 67 -3.18 -16.67 9.13
N VAL A 68 -2.88 -16.22 10.32
CA VAL A 68 -1.52 -16.20 10.87
C VAL A 68 -1.39 -17.32 11.90
N PRO A 69 -0.39 -18.22 11.78
CA PRO A 69 -0.19 -19.32 12.74
C PRO A 69 -0.02 -18.85 14.17
N LYS A 70 -0.52 -19.62 15.13
CA LYS A 70 -0.43 -19.30 16.58
C LYS A 70 0.99 -19.06 17.05
N LYS A 71 2.00 -19.78 16.50
CA LYS A 71 3.41 -19.53 16.80
C LYS A 71 3.82 -18.09 16.54
N ILE A 72 3.35 -17.51 15.42
CA ILE A 72 3.65 -16.11 15.04
C ILE A 72 2.81 -15.14 15.90
N GLN A 73 1.53 -15.48 16.15
CA GLN A 73 0.69 -14.66 17.04
C GLN A 73 1.24 -14.54 18.47
N ASN A 74 1.97 -15.55 18.95
CA ASN A 74 2.60 -15.56 20.28
C ASN A 74 3.97 -14.85 20.30
N HIS A 75 4.46 -14.35 19.17
CA HIS A 75 5.71 -13.60 19.13
C HIS A 75 5.55 -12.26 19.82
N VAL A 76 6.55 -11.83 20.58
CA VAL A 76 6.52 -10.57 21.38
C VAL A 76 6.21 -9.34 20.52
N PHE A 77 6.60 -9.34 19.26
CA PHE A 77 6.38 -8.23 18.33
C PHE A 77 4.99 -8.22 17.68
N TYR A 78 4.21 -9.30 17.76
CA TYR A 78 2.91 -9.41 17.07
C TYR A 78 1.93 -8.31 17.47
N GLN A 79 1.83 -8.02 18.77
CA GLN A 79 0.94 -6.97 19.27
C GLN A 79 1.37 -5.57 18.78
N ASN A 80 2.66 -5.28 18.77
CA ASN A 80 3.19 -4.00 18.27
C ASN A 80 2.87 -3.81 16.79
N TRP A 81 2.94 -4.87 15.98
CA TRP A 81 2.57 -4.83 14.58
C TRP A 81 1.08 -4.53 14.38
N ILE A 82 0.20 -5.17 15.16
CA ILE A 82 -1.25 -4.88 15.13
C ILE A 82 -1.53 -3.43 15.50
N GLU A 83 -0.88 -2.92 16.52
CA GLU A 83 -1.04 -1.54 16.98
C GLU A 83 -0.57 -0.53 15.95
N ASP A 84 0.57 -0.79 15.28
CA ASP A 84 1.04 0.05 14.18
C ASP A 84 0.01 0.11 13.04
N MET A 85 -0.47 -1.05 12.58
CA MET A 85 -1.50 -1.12 11.56
C MET A 85 -2.79 -0.39 11.97
N ALA A 86 -3.23 -0.56 13.21
CA ALA A 86 -4.43 0.09 13.73
C ALA A 86 -4.28 1.62 13.81
N ASN A 87 -3.11 2.11 14.20
CA ASN A 87 -2.82 3.54 14.25
C ASN A 87 -2.82 4.16 12.85
N LEU A 88 -2.21 3.48 11.86
CA LEU A 88 -2.23 3.92 10.47
C LEU A 88 -3.63 3.85 9.86
N TYR A 89 -4.41 2.84 10.21
CA TYR A 89 -5.81 2.73 9.83
C TYR A 89 -6.64 3.93 10.34
N LYS A 90 -6.50 4.26 11.64
CA LYS A 90 -7.17 5.42 12.25
C LYS A 90 -6.76 6.73 11.59
N LEU A 91 -5.47 6.90 11.29
CA LEU A 91 -4.93 8.04 10.58
C LEU A 91 -5.58 8.18 9.19
N PHE A 92 -5.63 7.10 8.42
CA PHE A 92 -6.21 7.11 7.08
C PHE A 92 -7.72 7.34 7.10
N CYS A 93 -8.44 6.84 8.12
CA CYS A 93 -9.83 7.19 8.35
C CYS A 93 -10.04 8.71 8.52
N ILE A 94 -9.10 9.41 9.17
CA ILE A 94 -9.16 10.88 9.31
C ILE A 94 -8.96 11.54 7.94
N MET A 95 -8.00 11.08 7.15
CA MET A 95 -7.71 11.61 5.81
C MET A 95 -8.92 11.44 4.86
N GLU A 96 -9.57 10.28 4.92
CA GLU A 96 -10.75 9.94 4.13
C GLU A 96 -12.08 10.48 4.72
N LYS A 97 -12.03 11.11 5.89
CA LYS A 97 -13.21 11.60 6.64
C LYS A 97 -14.27 10.50 6.81
N SER A 98 -13.83 9.28 7.06
CA SER A 98 -14.69 8.09 7.17
C SER A 98 -14.40 7.33 8.45
N SER A 99 -15.42 6.71 9.04
CA SER A 99 -15.26 5.79 10.19
C SER A 99 -14.89 4.38 9.77
N CYS A 100 -14.92 4.06 8.48
CA CYS A 100 -14.65 2.74 7.95
C CYS A 100 -14.02 2.86 6.56
N ILE A 101 -12.84 2.26 6.38
CA ILE A 101 -12.11 2.23 5.11
C ILE A 101 -11.81 0.79 4.70
N SER A 102 -11.35 0.59 3.47
CA SER A 102 -10.91 -0.70 3.00
C SER A 102 -9.52 -1.01 3.53
N TYR A 103 -9.36 -2.18 4.15
CA TYR A 103 -8.10 -2.71 4.66
C TYR A 103 -7.69 -3.95 3.87
N ASN A 104 -6.44 -4.02 3.50
CA ASN A 104 -5.82 -5.21 2.94
C ASN A 104 -4.41 -5.38 3.49
N ILE A 105 -4.03 -6.60 3.84
CA ILE A 105 -2.66 -7.01 4.09
C ILE A 105 -2.36 -8.33 3.39
N SER A 106 -1.25 -8.39 2.68
CA SER A 106 -0.92 -9.54 1.83
C SER A 106 0.57 -9.84 1.84
N SER A 107 0.91 -11.13 1.73
CA SER A 107 2.27 -11.60 1.50
C SER A 107 2.65 -11.68 0.01
N HIS A 108 1.69 -11.50 -0.89
CA HIS A 108 1.90 -11.52 -2.34
C HIS A 108 1.46 -10.23 -3.00
N ARG A 109 2.16 -9.86 -4.05
CA ARG A 109 1.90 -8.66 -4.85
C ARG A 109 1.84 -9.01 -6.33
N GLY A 110 0.95 -8.36 -7.09
CA GLY A 110 0.69 -8.75 -8.48
C GLY A 110 0.73 -7.65 -9.54
N CYS A 111 0.83 -6.39 -9.15
CA CYS A 111 0.76 -5.27 -10.10
C CYS A 111 2.09 -5.04 -10.84
N ARG A 112 2.38 -5.88 -11.85
CA ARG A 112 3.63 -5.83 -12.64
C ARG A 112 3.80 -4.56 -13.43
N ARG A 113 2.68 -4.07 -14.01
CA ARG A 113 2.69 -2.92 -14.90
C ARG A 113 2.66 -1.64 -14.09
N TYR A 114 3.39 -0.62 -14.53
CA TYR A 114 3.17 0.74 -14.04
C TYR A 114 1.71 1.13 -14.22
N HIS A 115 1.12 1.63 -13.17
CA HIS A 115 -0.26 2.06 -13.16
C HIS A 115 -0.44 3.25 -12.22
N ILE A 116 -1.55 3.91 -12.38
CA ILE A 116 -2.06 4.94 -11.47
C ILE A 116 -3.29 4.34 -10.79
N ASP A 117 -3.40 4.53 -9.49
CA ASP A 117 -4.54 4.04 -8.73
C ASP A 117 -5.85 4.73 -9.13
N ASN A 118 -6.91 3.96 -9.21
CA ASN A 118 -8.25 4.49 -9.50
C ASN A 118 -9.03 4.78 -8.20
N VAL A 119 -8.37 5.44 -7.26
CA VAL A 119 -8.91 5.92 -5.98
C VAL A 119 -8.34 7.31 -5.70
N PRO A 120 -9.00 8.18 -4.92
CA PRO A 120 -8.47 9.52 -4.63
C PRO A 120 -7.08 9.48 -3.99
N ILE A 121 -6.95 8.69 -2.94
CA ILE A 121 -5.69 8.43 -2.24
C ILE A 121 -5.59 6.96 -1.81
N ARG A 122 -4.35 6.49 -1.65
CA ARG A 122 -4.01 5.15 -1.15
C ARG A 122 -2.84 5.24 -0.20
N LEU A 123 -2.92 4.58 0.96
CA LEU A 123 -1.80 4.44 1.88
C LEU A 123 -1.21 3.04 1.75
N LEU A 124 0.12 3.00 1.61
CA LEU A 124 0.91 1.76 1.53
C LEU A 124 1.97 1.75 2.63
N VAL A 125 2.18 0.59 3.25
CA VAL A 125 3.35 0.28 4.08
C VAL A 125 3.84 -1.11 3.74
N THR A 126 5.09 -1.21 3.30
CA THR A 126 5.78 -2.50 3.16
C THR A 126 6.52 -2.80 4.46
N TYR A 127 5.99 -3.71 5.26
CA TYR A 127 6.60 -4.10 6.54
C TYR A 127 7.81 -5.01 6.38
N ALA A 128 7.87 -5.78 5.30
CA ALA A 128 9.01 -6.64 4.98
C ALA A 128 9.09 -6.89 3.47
N GLY A 129 10.30 -6.98 2.95
CA GLY A 129 10.59 -7.18 1.53
C GLY A 129 10.66 -5.87 0.75
N GLN A 130 10.84 -5.94 -0.55
CA GLN A 130 11.03 -4.78 -1.40
C GLN A 130 9.78 -3.90 -1.46
N GLY A 131 9.93 -2.62 -1.15
CA GLY A 131 8.84 -1.63 -1.22
C GLY A 131 8.38 -1.30 -2.64
N THR A 132 7.30 -0.52 -2.74
CA THR A 132 6.69 -0.14 -4.02
C THR A 132 7.67 0.67 -4.86
N GLU A 133 7.84 0.29 -6.13
CA GLU A 133 8.60 1.05 -7.14
C GLU A 133 7.70 2.15 -7.71
N TRP A 134 8.25 3.36 -7.81
CA TRP A 134 7.56 4.49 -8.41
C TRP A 134 8.46 5.29 -9.34
N LEU A 135 7.86 6.05 -10.25
CA LEU A 135 8.59 6.79 -11.28
C LEU A 135 8.19 8.26 -11.24
N PRO A 136 9.15 9.19 -11.02
CA PRO A 136 8.87 10.62 -11.12
C PRO A 136 8.32 10.99 -12.51
N ASP A 137 7.37 11.91 -12.57
CA ASP A 137 6.63 12.27 -13.78
C ASP A 137 7.51 12.67 -14.98
N ASN A 138 8.60 13.38 -14.73
CA ASN A 138 9.54 13.81 -15.78
C ASN A 138 10.32 12.64 -16.42
N PHE A 139 10.40 11.50 -15.73
CA PHE A 139 11.03 10.26 -16.22
C PHE A 139 10.02 9.22 -16.71
N ALA A 140 8.74 9.57 -16.69
CA ALA A 140 7.66 8.73 -17.21
C ALA A 140 7.23 9.20 -18.61
N ASP A 141 7.10 8.25 -19.54
CA ASP A 141 6.38 8.50 -20.80
C ASP A 141 4.89 8.23 -20.61
N LYS A 142 4.15 9.32 -20.34
CA LYS A 142 2.69 9.24 -20.12
C LYS A 142 1.92 8.88 -21.41
N ILE A 143 2.50 9.11 -22.59
CA ILE A 143 1.89 8.69 -23.86
C ILE A 143 2.02 7.19 -24.02
N ALA A 144 3.22 6.64 -23.84
CA ALA A 144 3.45 5.21 -23.83
C ALA A 144 2.58 4.49 -22.79
N TYR A 145 2.46 5.07 -21.59
CA TYR A 145 1.55 4.55 -20.55
C TYR A 145 0.09 4.48 -21.02
N LYS A 146 -0.44 5.58 -21.57
CA LYS A 146 -1.84 5.66 -22.07
C LYS A 146 -2.10 4.72 -23.24
N ASN A 147 -1.10 4.50 -24.09
CA ASN A 147 -1.19 3.57 -25.22
C ASN A 147 -1.06 2.09 -24.83
N GLY A 148 -0.91 1.78 -23.54
CA GLY A 148 -0.79 0.39 -23.09
C GLY A 148 0.59 -0.23 -23.32
N GLU A 149 1.61 0.55 -23.67
CA GLU A 149 2.98 0.08 -23.94
C GLU A 149 3.63 -0.60 -22.73
N PRO A 150 4.59 -1.51 -22.94
CA PRO A 150 5.29 -2.19 -21.85
C PRO A 150 6.11 -1.22 -20.97
N ASN A 151 6.48 -1.67 -19.76
CA ASN A 151 7.18 -0.83 -18.77
C ASN A 151 8.46 -0.20 -19.32
N GLU A 152 9.19 -0.92 -20.15
CA GLU A 152 10.46 -0.48 -20.76
C GLU A 152 10.29 0.76 -21.63
N LYS A 153 9.12 0.96 -22.23
CA LYS A 153 8.77 2.16 -23.00
C LYS A 153 8.19 3.27 -22.14
N ILE A 154 7.63 2.94 -20.99
CA ILE A 154 7.12 3.92 -20.04
C ILE A 154 8.26 4.62 -19.31
N ILE A 155 9.36 3.91 -19.06
CA ILE A 155 10.53 4.42 -18.34
C ILE A 155 11.44 5.15 -19.34
N LYS A 156 11.60 6.47 -19.18
CA LYS A 156 12.56 7.25 -20.00
C LYS A 156 14.01 7.08 -19.54
N ASP A 157 14.21 6.88 -18.23
CA ASP A 157 15.52 6.68 -17.62
C ASP A 157 15.40 5.64 -16.50
N ILE A 158 16.08 4.52 -16.67
CA ILE A 158 16.03 3.40 -15.73
C ILE A 158 16.65 3.75 -14.37
N SER A 159 17.59 4.69 -14.35
CA SER A 159 18.25 5.16 -13.12
C SER A 159 17.33 6.06 -12.27
N ALA A 160 16.24 6.55 -12.84
CA ALA A 160 15.27 7.39 -12.16
C ALA A 160 14.23 6.63 -11.33
N LYS A 161 14.24 5.29 -11.37
CA LYS A 161 13.37 4.47 -10.54
C LYS A 161 13.62 4.74 -9.06
N GLN A 162 12.54 4.92 -8.33
CA GLN A 162 12.55 5.15 -6.89
C GLN A 162 11.80 4.02 -6.19
N PHE A 163 12.11 3.79 -4.92
CA PHE A 163 11.47 2.76 -4.11
C PHE A 163 11.05 3.34 -2.77
N ILE A 164 9.88 2.93 -2.31
CA ILE A 164 9.46 3.17 -0.93
C ILE A 164 10.26 2.24 -0.03
N GLY A 165 10.81 2.73 1.06
CA GLY A 165 11.55 1.94 2.03
C GLY A 165 10.66 0.96 2.81
N GLU A 166 11.28 -0.05 3.43
CA GLU A 166 10.59 -0.87 4.42
C GLU A 166 10.16 0.02 5.59
N TRP A 167 8.96 -0.20 6.12
CA TRP A 167 8.33 0.57 7.19
C TRP A 167 7.92 1.99 6.82
N ASP A 168 8.41 2.57 5.74
CA ASP A 168 7.97 3.88 5.28
C ASP A 168 6.46 3.91 5.06
N ILE A 169 5.85 5.01 5.45
CA ILE A 169 4.47 5.31 5.10
C ILE A 169 4.48 6.07 3.78
N ALA A 170 3.80 5.52 2.78
CA ALA A 170 3.62 6.19 1.51
C ALA A 170 2.14 6.43 1.23
N VAL A 171 1.76 7.68 0.93
CA VAL A 171 0.40 8.02 0.50
C VAL A 171 0.45 8.51 -0.93
N PHE A 172 -0.15 7.75 -1.83
CA PHE A 172 -0.25 8.04 -3.26
C PHE A 172 -1.57 8.72 -3.56
N LYS A 173 -1.55 9.75 -4.40
CA LYS A 173 -2.73 10.20 -5.11
C LYS A 173 -3.00 9.30 -6.30
N GLY A 174 -4.26 9.07 -6.60
CA GLY A 174 -4.71 8.38 -7.79
C GLY A 174 -5.47 9.30 -8.76
N GLY A 175 -6.14 8.70 -9.72
CA GLY A 175 -6.85 9.43 -10.76
C GLY A 175 -5.92 10.07 -11.79
N PRO A 176 -6.39 11.06 -12.58
CA PRO A 176 -5.65 11.62 -13.72
C PRO A 176 -4.27 12.23 -13.36
N GLU A 177 -4.16 12.75 -12.14
CA GLU A 177 -2.95 13.40 -11.62
C GLU A 177 -2.10 12.45 -10.76
N GLY A 178 -2.45 11.17 -10.70
CA GLY A 178 -1.76 10.18 -9.88
C GLY A 178 -0.36 9.85 -10.37
N LEU A 179 0.46 9.30 -9.47
CA LEU A 179 1.83 8.91 -9.74
C LEU A 179 1.92 7.47 -10.25
N LEU A 180 2.72 7.26 -11.30
CA LEU A 180 3.00 5.92 -11.82
C LEU A 180 3.83 5.12 -10.83
N HIS A 181 3.29 3.97 -10.44
CA HIS A 181 3.96 3.03 -9.53
C HIS A 181 3.63 1.58 -9.89
N ARG A 182 4.42 0.65 -9.36
CA ARG A 182 4.23 -0.79 -9.58
C ARG A 182 4.80 -1.64 -8.45
N THR A 183 4.51 -2.92 -8.48
CA THR A 183 5.27 -3.91 -7.71
C THR A 183 6.62 -4.12 -8.38
N PRO A 184 7.75 -3.96 -7.69
CA PRO A 184 9.08 -4.23 -8.27
C PRO A 184 9.25 -5.71 -8.58
N ASP A 185 10.12 -6.02 -9.56
CA ASP A 185 10.33 -7.40 -10.05
C ASP A 185 10.78 -8.36 -8.94
N SER A 186 11.58 -7.88 -7.99
CA SER A 186 12.01 -8.67 -6.82
C SER A 186 10.84 -9.10 -5.93
N ALA A 187 9.82 -8.24 -5.76
CA ALA A 187 8.64 -8.52 -4.93
C ALA A 187 7.54 -9.32 -5.68
N LEU A 188 7.66 -9.49 -6.99
CA LEU A 188 6.80 -10.39 -7.77
C LEU A 188 7.18 -11.86 -7.59
N ASN A 189 8.46 -12.13 -7.31
CA ASN A 189 9.04 -13.47 -7.22
C ASN A 189 9.35 -13.90 -5.78
N LYS A 190 9.19 -13.00 -4.81
CA LYS A 190 9.42 -13.26 -3.38
C LYS A 190 8.27 -12.70 -2.57
N ASN A 191 8.00 -13.31 -1.43
CA ASN A 191 7.02 -12.77 -0.49
C ASN A 191 7.46 -11.39 0.03
N SER A 192 6.50 -10.51 0.21
CA SER A 192 6.65 -9.23 0.89
C SER A 192 5.39 -8.96 1.70
N ILE A 193 5.51 -8.32 2.84
CA ILE A 193 4.35 -8.00 3.69
C ILE A 193 3.93 -6.57 3.39
N LEU A 194 2.86 -6.42 2.62
CA LEU A 194 2.32 -5.11 2.24
C LEU A 194 0.96 -4.88 2.88
N MET A 195 0.83 -3.81 3.65
CA MET A 195 -0.47 -3.25 4.05
C MET A 195 -0.89 -2.18 3.03
N ARG A 196 -2.18 -2.21 2.68
CA ARG A 196 -2.83 -1.25 1.81
C ARG A 196 -4.14 -0.77 2.42
N LEU A 197 -4.32 0.53 2.46
CA LEU A 197 -5.54 1.19 2.89
C LEU A 197 -6.10 1.99 1.71
N ASP A 198 -7.39 1.81 1.44
CA ASP A 198 -8.10 2.41 0.32
C ASP A 198 -9.41 3.07 0.75
N HIS A 199 -9.94 3.93 -0.09
CA HIS A 199 -11.29 4.47 0.04
C HIS A 199 -12.33 3.36 0.32
N PRO A 200 -13.34 3.59 1.14
CA PRO A 200 -14.32 2.57 1.55
C PRO A 200 -15.07 1.90 0.40
N GLU A 201 -15.24 2.59 -0.73
CA GLU A 201 -15.92 2.05 -1.91
C GLU A 201 -15.00 1.31 -2.90
N PHE A 202 -13.69 1.20 -2.62
CA PHE A 202 -12.71 0.60 -3.53
C PHE A 202 -13.15 -0.78 -4.04
N TRP A 203 -13.51 -1.69 -3.14
CA TRP A 203 -13.92 -3.05 -3.52
C TRP A 203 -15.25 -3.10 -4.27
N LYS A 204 -16.19 -2.21 -3.95
CA LYS A 204 -17.45 -2.13 -4.68
C LYS A 204 -17.22 -1.68 -6.12
N ASN A 205 -16.32 -0.73 -6.33
CA ASN A 205 -15.97 -0.24 -7.68
C ASN A 205 -15.26 -1.31 -8.50
N ILE A 206 -14.34 -2.07 -7.91
CA ILE A 206 -13.70 -3.21 -8.57
C ILE A 206 -14.75 -4.25 -8.98
N GLN A 207 -15.64 -4.66 -8.07
CA GLN A 207 -16.68 -5.66 -8.37
C GLN A 207 -17.65 -5.21 -9.46
N ARG A 208 -18.00 -3.91 -9.51
CA ARG A 208 -18.85 -3.36 -10.58
C ARG A 208 -18.14 -3.42 -11.93
N ASN A 209 -16.88 -3.05 -11.99
CA ASN A 209 -16.09 -3.07 -13.23
C ASN A 209 -15.90 -4.50 -13.75
N PHE A 210 -15.68 -5.49 -12.89
CA PHE A 210 -15.63 -6.89 -13.30
C PHE A 210 -16.97 -7.39 -13.86
N LYS A 211 -18.10 -7.05 -13.23
CA LYS A 211 -19.43 -7.44 -13.73
C LYS A 211 -19.78 -6.78 -15.07
N GLN A 212 -19.38 -5.54 -15.31
CA GLN A 212 -19.63 -4.87 -16.58
C GLN A 212 -18.79 -5.45 -17.73
N ASN A 213 -17.54 -5.85 -17.46
CA ASN A 213 -16.67 -6.45 -18.47
C ASN A 213 -17.01 -7.92 -18.79
N THR A 214 -17.78 -8.61 -17.93
CA THR A 214 -18.19 -10.03 -18.15
C THR A 214 -19.49 -10.11 -18.98
N VAL A 215 -20.17 -9.01 -19.24
CA VAL A 215 -21.42 -8.96 -20.04
C VAL A 215 -21.15 -8.79 -21.53
N TYR A 216 -19.88 -8.62 -21.95
CA TYR A 216 -19.47 -8.42 -23.34
C TYR A 216 -18.52 -9.52 -23.88
N LEU A 217 -18.60 -10.74 -23.33
CA LEU A 217 -17.93 -11.94 -23.89
C LEU A 217 -18.96 -12.99 -24.28
#